data_938db55d8f54ca048020ac4829effac4
#
_entry.id   938db55d8f54ca048020ac4829effac4
#
_cell.length_a   1.000
_cell.length_b   1.000
_cell.length_c   1.000
_cell.angle_alpha   90.00
_cell.angle_beta   90.00
_cell.angle_gamma   90.00
#
_symmetry.space_group_name_H-M   'P 1'
#
loop_
_entity.id
_entity.type
_entity.pdbx_description
1 polymer ?
#
loop_
_entity_poly.entity_id
_entity_poly.type
_entity_poly.pdbx_seq_one_letter_code
_entity_poly.pdbx_strand_id
1 'polypeptide(L)'
;MAALKDSFQGRLALITGGSSGLGLALANLLAAQGANVWLIARRKDVLENAYKGLPTASGQRHGRIVADVTDWGQVQAAVASVTREAGLPDLLINCAGTSHPGYVQEIPLEVFHQMMDIDYFGTVNMVKALLPGMLERDSGHILNISSAAGFLAPFGYSAYSPAKYAVRGFSDVLRLELKPLGVRVSVAFPPDMDTPGMVTENKTKPYETTEAFSSSLVSAESVAKEILNGVRRGKYIILPGLETKLYYYLMFVVGNAIYPILDGMLAQARRKKNKNK
;
A
#
# COMPACT_ATOMS: atom_id res chain seq x y z
N MET A 1 22.38 9.83 -13.18
CA MET A 1 21.06 9.30 -12.77
C MET A 1 20.07 10.44 -12.73
N ALA A 2 19.20 10.58 -13.71
CA ALA A 2 18.12 11.57 -13.67
C ALA A 2 17.11 11.11 -12.61
N ALA A 3 17.06 11.82 -11.50
CA ALA A 3 15.95 11.71 -10.56
C ALA A 3 14.64 11.90 -11.36
N LEU A 4 13.51 11.35 -10.86
CA LEU A 4 12.16 11.80 -11.26
C LEU A 4 12.01 13.27 -10.82
N LYS A 5 12.98 14.08 -11.19
CA LYS A 5 13.26 15.36 -10.60
C LYS A 5 12.09 16.23 -10.82
N ASP A 6 11.09 16.25 -11.18
CA ASP A 6 10.12 17.37 -11.15
C ASP A 6 8.72 17.13 -11.75
N SER A 7 8.42 16.00 -12.39
CA SER A 7 7.09 15.83 -12.99
C SER A 7 6.73 14.36 -13.22
N PHE A 8 5.47 14.02 -12.97
CA PHE A 8 4.89 12.76 -13.44
C PHE A 8 4.37 12.89 -14.89
N GLN A 9 4.51 14.07 -15.50
CA GLN A 9 4.07 14.35 -16.87
C GLN A 9 4.63 13.33 -17.87
N GLY A 10 3.74 12.68 -18.62
CA GLY A 10 4.09 11.67 -19.64
C GLY A 10 4.57 10.34 -19.10
N ARG A 11 4.74 10.19 -17.77
CA ARG A 11 5.15 8.92 -17.14
C ARG A 11 4.01 7.92 -17.14
N LEU A 12 4.34 6.65 -17.30
CA LEU A 12 3.39 5.55 -17.18
C LEU A 12 3.42 4.96 -15.76
N ALA A 13 2.31 5.07 -15.05
CA ALA A 13 2.10 4.48 -13.73
C ALA A 13 1.16 3.28 -13.81
N LEU A 14 1.59 2.13 -13.27
CA LEU A 14 0.76 0.94 -13.09
C LEU A 14 0.42 0.78 -11.62
N ILE A 15 -0.88 0.71 -11.29
CA ILE A 15 -1.36 0.76 -9.91
C ILE A 15 -2.25 -0.46 -9.64
N THR A 16 -1.83 -1.33 -8.72
CA THR A 16 -2.70 -2.39 -8.21
C THR A 16 -3.61 -1.87 -7.11
N GLY A 17 -4.82 -2.41 -6.99
CA GLY A 17 -5.81 -1.87 -6.05
C GLY A 17 -6.32 -0.47 -6.44
N GLY A 18 -6.14 -0.07 -7.70
CA GLY A 18 -6.45 1.27 -8.21
C GLY A 18 -7.93 1.62 -8.32
N SER A 19 -8.84 0.71 -7.96
CA SER A 19 -10.28 0.91 -8.10
C SER A 19 -10.96 1.60 -6.92
N SER A 20 -10.28 1.79 -5.79
CA SER A 20 -10.87 2.41 -4.58
C SER A 20 -9.77 2.89 -3.61
N GLY A 21 -10.19 3.63 -2.58
CA GLY A 21 -9.32 4.04 -1.47
C GLY A 21 -8.04 4.73 -1.90
N LEU A 22 -6.92 4.37 -1.26
CA LEU A 22 -5.61 4.98 -1.52
C LEU A 22 -5.14 4.78 -2.96
N GLY A 23 -5.36 3.58 -3.54
CA GLY A 23 -4.97 3.30 -4.92
C GLY A 23 -5.64 4.23 -5.93
N LEU A 24 -6.93 4.49 -5.76
CA LEU A 24 -7.69 5.43 -6.59
C LEU A 24 -7.25 6.88 -6.34
N ALA A 25 -6.99 7.27 -5.09
CA ALA A 25 -6.50 8.61 -4.78
C ALA A 25 -5.13 8.88 -5.43
N LEU A 26 -4.21 7.90 -5.37
CA LEU A 26 -2.92 7.96 -6.07
C LEU A 26 -3.11 8.07 -7.60
N ALA A 27 -4.02 7.29 -8.16
CA ALA A 27 -4.33 7.31 -9.59
C ALA A 27 -4.83 8.68 -10.05
N ASN A 28 -5.81 9.25 -9.34
CA ASN A 28 -6.36 10.58 -9.64
C ASN A 28 -5.29 11.68 -9.59
N LEU A 29 -4.46 11.67 -8.54
CA LEU A 29 -3.40 12.67 -8.40
C LEU A 29 -2.31 12.54 -9.46
N LEU A 30 -1.94 11.31 -9.86
CA LEU A 30 -0.99 11.08 -10.94
C LEU A 30 -1.56 11.52 -12.30
N ALA A 31 -2.80 11.16 -12.57
CA ALA A 31 -3.50 11.57 -13.79
C ALA A 31 -3.61 13.10 -13.88
N ALA A 32 -4.02 13.77 -12.80
CA ALA A 32 -4.08 15.23 -12.72
C ALA A 32 -2.70 15.91 -12.90
N GLN A 33 -1.59 15.20 -12.63
CA GLN A 33 -0.23 15.66 -12.84
C GLN A 33 0.36 15.24 -14.20
N GLY A 34 -0.49 14.79 -15.12
CA GLY A 34 -0.11 14.46 -16.50
C GLY A 34 0.47 13.07 -16.72
N ALA A 35 0.39 12.17 -15.74
CA ALA A 35 0.81 10.78 -15.92
C ALA A 35 -0.22 9.99 -16.72
N ASN A 36 0.24 9.00 -17.50
CA ASN A 36 -0.58 7.92 -18.02
C ASN A 36 -0.79 6.91 -16.89
N VAL A 37 -2.03 6.52 -16.63
CA VAL A 37 -2.36 5.66 -15.48
C VAL A 37 -3.04 4.38 -15.94
N TRP A 38 -2.51 3.25 -15.50
CA TRP A 38 -3.11 1.94 -15.69
C TRP A 38 -3.49 1.34 -14.35
N LEU A 39 -4.76 0.90 -14.26
CA LEU A 39 -5.35 0.36 -13.03
C LEU A 39 -5.49 -1.15 -13.12
N ILE A 40 -5.09 -1.85 -12.06
CA ILE A 40 -5.36 -3.29 -11.90
C ILE A 40 -6.23 -3.47 -10.67
N ALA A 41 -7.36 -4.18 -10.81
CA ALA A 41 -8.21 -4.61 -9.70
C ALA A 41 -9.11 -5.78 -10.12
N ARG A 42 -9.67 -6.50 -9.13
CA ARG A 42 -10.51 -7.68 -9.37
C ARG A 42 -11.97 -7.36 -9.74
N ARG A 43 -12.52 -6.31 -9.13
CA ARG A 43 -13.94 -5.95 -9.28
C ARG A 43 -14.14 -5.12 -10.55
N LYS A 44 -14.67 -5.76 -11.60
CA LYS A 44 -14.81 -5.18 -12.93
C LYS A 44 -15.57 -3.85 -12.92
N ASP A 45 -16.75 -3.82 -12.31
CA ASP A 45 -17.63 -2.63 -12.34
C ASP A 45 -17.03 -1.46 -11.56
N VAL A 46 -16.43 -1.75 -10.40
CA VAL A 46 -15.76 -0.73 -9.58
C VAL A 46 -14.52 -0.18 -10.31
N LEU A 47 -13.77 -1.05 -10.98
CA LEU A 47 -12.60 -0.67 -11.77
C LEU A 47 -13.00 0.18 -12.99
N GLU A 48 -14.09 -0.19 -13.66
CA GLU A 48 -14.64 0.58 -14.79
C GLU A 48 -15.03 1.99 -14.36
N ASN A 49 -15.73 2.14 -13.24
CA ASN A 49 -16.14 3.44 -12.71
C ASN A 49 -14.92 4.28 -12.30
N ALA A 50 -13.94 3.67 -11.65
CA ALA A 50 -12.69 4.34 -11.29
C ALA A 50 -11.94 4.85 -12.54
N TYR A 51 -11.83 4.02 -13.56
CA TYR A 51 -11.19 4.38 -14.83
C TYR A 51 -11.90 5.57 -15.51
N LYS A 52 -13.24 5.53 -15.61
CA LYS A 52 -14.03 6.62 -16.22
C LYS A 52 -13.92 7.94 -15.46
N GLY A 53 -13.68 7.88 -14.15
CA GLY A 53 -13.51 9.05 -13.29
C GLY A 53 -12.11 9.64 -13.29
N LEU A 54 -11.12 9.05 -13.98
CA LEU A 54 -9.77 9.59 -13.99
C LEU A 54 -9.71 10.94 -14.73
N PRO A 55 -9.08 11.96 -14.14
CA PRO A 55 -8.78 13.21 -14.86
C PRO A 55 -7.96 12.91 -16.11
N THR A 56 -8.40 13.42 -17.26
CA THR A 56 -7.74 13.15 -18.54
C THR A 56 -7.53 14.47 -19.29
N ALA A 57 -6.28 14.83 -19.52
CA ALA A 57 -5.90 15.95 -20.36
C ALA A 57 -5.51 15.49 -21.77
N SER A 58 -5.39 16.43 -22.70
CA SER A 58 -4.99 16.11 -24.08
C SER A 58 -3.65 15.37 -24.12
N GLY A 59 -3.61 14.27 -24.87
CA GLY A 59 -2.42 13.43 -25.04
C GLY A 59 -2.20 12.36 -23.95
N GLN A 60 -2.99 12.35 -22.87
CA GLN A 60 -2.94 11.27 -21.88
C GLN A 60 -3.68 10.02 -22.36
N ARG A 61 -3.15 8.88 -21.98
CA ARG A 61 -3.76 7.57 -22.24
C ARG A 61 -3.83 6.78 -20.94
N HIS A 62 -5.04 6.51 -20.48
CA HIS A 62 -5.29 5.67 -19.31
C HIS A 62 -5.79 4.30 -19.75
N GLY A 63 -5.61 3.31 -18.88
CA GLY A 63 -6.11 1.97 -19.11
C GLY A 63 -6.49 1.25 -17.81
N ARG A 64 -7.11 0.09 -17.98
CA ARG A 64 -7.52 -0.77 -16.87
C ARG A 64 -7.47 -2.24 -17.27
N ILE A 65 -7.12 -3.09 -16.32
CA ILE A 65 -7.11 -4.54 -16.50
C ILE A 65 -7.74 -5.20 -15.27
N VAL A 66 -8.67 -6.10 -15.51
CA VAL A 66 -9.23 -6.94 -14.46
C VAL A 66 -8.25 -8.09 -14.22
N ALA A 67 -7.64 -8.13 -13.05
CA ALA A 67 -6.75 -9.22 -12.65
C ALA A 67 -6.69 -9.36 -11.13
N ASP A 68 -6.46 -10.59 -10.67
CA ASP A 68 -6.11 -10.89 -9.28
C ASP A 68 -4.59 -10.95 -9.15
N VAL A 69 -4.03 -10.13 -8.26
CA VAL A 69 -2.58 -10.08 -8.01
C VAL A 69 -2.04 -11.35 -7.36
N THR A 70 -2.91 -12.18 -6.78
CA THR A 70 -2.55 -13.48 -6.20
C THR A 70 -2.34 -14.56 -7.26
N ASP A 71 -2.93 -14.37 -8.45
CA ASP A 71 -2.80 -15.29 -9.57
C ASP A 71 -1.65 -14.87 -10.49
N TRP A 72 -0.58 -15.64 -10.47
CA TRP A 72 0.61 -15.37 -11.28
C TRP A 72 0.33 -15.29 -12.78
N GLY A 73 -0.52 -16.16 -13.33
CA GLY A 73 -0.87 -16.15 -14.76
C GLY A 73 -1.62 -14.88 -15.16
N GLN A 74 -2.58 -14.44 -14.34
CA GLN A 74 -3.29 -13.17 -14.57
C GLN A 74 -2.35 -11.97 -14.48
N VAL A 75 -1.40 -11.97 -13.52
CA VAL A 75 -0.40 -10.92 -13.38
C VAL A 75 0.48 -10.84 -14.61
N GLN A 76 1.02 -11.97 -15.11
CA GLN A 76 1.83 -12.01 -16.32
C GLN A 76 1.06 -11.48 -17.55
N ALA A 77 -0.18 -11.93 -17.73
CA ALA A 77 -1.03 -11.48 -18.83
C ALA A 77 -1.34 -9.97 -18.73
N ALA A 78 -1.61 -9.46 -17.51
CA ALA A 78 -1.87 -8.05 -17.28
C ALA A 78 -0.64 -7.20 -17.60
N VAL A 79 0.54 -7.57 -17.12
CA VAL A 79 1.79 -6.84 -17.39
C VAL A 79 2.13 -6.86 -18.89
N ALA A 80 1.99 -8.01 -19.56
CA ALA A 80 2.20 -8.11 -21.00
C ALA A 80 1.22 -7.22 -21.81
N SER A 81 -0.05 -7.14 -21.38
CA SER A 81 -1.04 -6.27 -22.03
C SER A 81 -0.68 -4.79 -21.87
N VAL A 82 -0.36 -4.36 -20.65
CA VAL A 82 0.08 -2.96 -20.40
C VAL A 82 1.30 -2.63 -21.24
N THR A 83 2.31 -3.50 -21.22
CA THR A 83 3.57 -3.26 -21.96
C THR A 83 3.34 -3.15 -23.45
N ARG A 84 2.46 -3.97 -24.02
CA ARG A 84 2.10 -3.93 -25.44
C ARG A 84 1.31 -2.67 -25.81
N GLU A 85 0.40 -2.23 -24.94
CA GLU A 85 -0.54 -1.15 -25.26
C GLU A 85 -0.01 0.24 -24.92
N ALA A 86 0.79 0.36 -23.87
CA ALA A 86 1.25 1.63 -23.32
C ALA A 86 2.78 1.73 -23.12
N GLY A 87 3.49 0.63 -23.29
CA GLY A 87 4.92 0.54 -22.98
C GLY A 87 5.20 0.05 -21.56
N LEU A 88 6.46 -0.08 -21.24
CA LEU A 88 6.89 -0.53 -19.90
C LEU A 88 6.64 0.56 -18.85
N PRO A 89 5.92 0.28 -17.75
CA PRO A 89 5.67 1.24 -16.70
C PRO A 89 6.94 1.86 -16.11
N ASP A 90 6.90 3.19 -15.89
CA ASP A 90 7.95 3.93 -15.20
C ASP A 90 7.82 3.80 -13.67
N LEU A 91 6.58 3.66 -13.20
CA LEU A 91 6.22 3.58 -11.80
C LEU A 91 5.26 2.43 -11.57
N LEU A 92 5.67 1.43 -10.78
CA LEU A 92 4.78 0.41 -10.23
C LEU A 92 4.36 0.83 -8.83
N ILE A 93 3.04 0.86 -8.57
CA ILE A 93 2.48 1.08 -7.25
C ILE A 93 1.73 -0.17 -6.81
N ASN A 94 2.31 -0.93 -5.89
CA ASN A 94 1.69 -2.07 -5.24
C ASN A 94 0.82 -1.58 -4.08
N CYS A 95 -0.48 -1.36 -4.36
CA CYS A 95 -1.46 -0.86 -3.41
C CYS A 95 -2.66 -1.81 -3.21
N ALA A 96 -2.72 -2.92 -3.94
CA ALA A 96 -3.68 -3.98 -3.66
C ALA A 96 -3.43 -4.53 -2.24
N GLY A 97 -4.49 -4.60 -1.45
CA GLY A 97 -4.40 -5.07 -0.08
C GLY A 97 -5.77 -5.13 0.57
N THR A 98 -5.83 -5.83 1.68
CA THR A 98 -7.02 -5.94 2.53
C THR A 98 -6.59 -6.09 3.98
N SER A 99 -7.51 -5.89 4.92
CA SER A 99 -7.26 -6.10 6.35
C SER A 99 -8.41 -6.87 6.98
N HIS A 100 -8.08 -7.68 7.97
CA HIS A 100 -9.06 -8.43 8.76
C HIS A 100 -8.59 -8.47 10.21
N PRO A 101 -8.93 -7.46 11.03
CA PRO A 101 -8.67 -7.51 12.46
C PRO A 101 -9.63 -8.47 13.16
N GLY A 102 -9.18 -8.99 14.30
CA GLY A 102 -9.96 -9.91 15.14
C GLY A 102 -9.12 -10.47 16.28
N TYR A 103 -9.75 -11.24 17.16
CA TYR A 103 -8.99 -12.03 18.13
C TYR A 103 -8.34 -13.22 17.44
N VAL A 104 -7.07 -13.47 17.72
CA VAL A 104 -6.29 -14.52 17.04
C VAL A 104 -6.97 -15.90 17.08
N GLN A 105 -7.64 -16.23 18.18
CA GLN A 105 -8.37 -17.49 18.35
C GLN A 105 -9.70 -17.57 17.57
N GLU A 106 -10.19 -16.42 17.06
CA GLU A 106 -11.48 -16.32 16.34
C GLU A 106 -11.29 -16.18 14.83
N ILE A 107 -10.09 -15.74 14.41
CA ILE A 107 -9.77 -15.55 12.99
C ILE A 107 -9.55 -16.95 12.35
N PRO A 108 -10.29 -17.32 11.30
CA PRO A 108 -10.06 -18.54 10.56
C PRO A 108 -8.64 -18.58 9.94
N LEU A 109 -8.02 -19.78 9.90
CA LEU A 109 -6.66 -19.93 9.36
C LEU A 109 -6.54 -19.45 7.91
N GLU A 110 -7.58 -19.61 7.13
CA GLU A 110 -7.65 -19.19 5.73
C GLU A 110 -7.48 -17.66 5.58
N VAL A 111 -7.90 -16.90 6.57
CA VAL A 111 -7.72 -15.43 6.57
C VAL A 111 -6.24 -15.06 6.71
N PHE A 112 -5.45 -15.81 7.49
CA PHE A 112 -4.00 -15.59 7.57
C PHE A 112 -3.33 -15.82 6.22
N HIS A 113 -3.67 -16.90 5.54
CA HIS A 113 -3.19 -17.18 4.18
C HIS A 113 -3.63 -16.08 3.22
N GLN A 114 -4.91 -15.71 3.24
CA GLN A 114 -5.45 -14.66 2.37
C GLN A 114 -4.74 -13.31 2.54
N MET A 115 -4.43 -12.89 3.79
CA MET A 115 -3.67 -11.66 4.03
C MET A 115 -2.27 -11.73 3.41
N MET A 116 -1.57 -12.86 3.59
CA MET A 116 -0.26 -13.07 2.99
C MET A 116 -0.33 -13.10 1.46
N ASP A 117 -1.29 -13.79 0.89
CA ASP A 117 -1.44 -13.93 -0.56
C ASP A 117 -1.70 -12.58 -1.22
N ILE A 118 -2.63 -11.80 -0.69
CA ILE A 118 -3.01 -10.52 -1.29
C ILE A 118 -1.94 -9.45 -1.03
N ASP A 119 -1.59 -9.23 0.25
CA ASP A 119 -0.77 -8.08 0.63
C ASP A 119 0.71 -8.28 0.31
N TYR A 120 1.23 -9.51 0.53
CA TYR A 120 2.64 -9.80 0.31
C TYR A 120 2.90 -10.47 -1.06
N PHE A 121 2.33 -11.65 -1.32
CA PHE A 121 2.61 -12.37 -2.58
C PHE A 121 2.08 -11.64 -3.79
N GLY A 122 0.95 -10.92 -3.69
CA GLY A 122 0.48 -10.04 -4.75
C GLY A 122 1.50 -8.94 -5.10
N THR A 123 2.15 -8.36 -4.08
CA THR A 123 3.26 -7.41 -4.27
C THR A 123 4.47 -8.09 -4.95
N VAL A 124 4.87 -9.29 -4.50
CA VAL A 124 5.97 -10.06 -5.08
C VAL A 124 5.68 -10.39 -6.55
N ASN A 125 4.50 -10.87 -6.88
CA ASN A 125 4.10 -11.22 -8.23
C ASN A 125 4.23 -10.03 -9.20
N MET A 126 3.71 -8.87 -8.83
CA MET A 126 3.79 -7.67 -9.64
C MET A 126 5.24 -7.21 -9.86
N VAL A 127 6.05 -7.24 -8.81
CA VAL A 127 7.48 -6.92 -8.92
C VAL A 127 8.18 -7.91 -9.85
N LYS A 128 7.99 -9.21 -9.65
CA LYS A 128 8.61 -10.25 -10.49
C LYS A 128 8.23 -10.14 -11.96
N ALA A 129 7.00 -9.75 -12.26
CA ALA A 129 6.53 -9.63 -13.64
C ALA A 129 7.11 -8.39 -14.37
N LEU A 130 7.33 -7.27 -13.67
CA LEU A 130 7.81 -6.02 -14.27
C LEU A 130 9.33 -5.83 -14.19
N LEU A 131 9.96 -6.43 -13.19
CA LEU A 131 11.38 -6.21 -12.91
C LEU A 131 12.30 -6.52 -14.09
N PRO A 132 12.13 -7.61 -14.87
CA PRO A 132 13.01 -7.88 -16.02
C PRO A 132 13.11 -6.71 -16.99
N GLY A 133 11.97 -6.12 -17.40
CA GLY A 133 11.96 -4.98 -18.30
C GLY A 133 12.55 -3.70 -17.65
N MET A 134 12.33 -3.48 -16.35
CA MET A 134 12.94 -2.35 -15.65
C MET A 134 14.47 -2.48 -15.57
N LEU A 135 14.99 -3.70 -15.40
CA LEU A 135 16.44 -3.98 -15.41
C LEU A 135 17.03 -3.80 -16.81
N GLU A 136 16.38 -4.30 -17.85
CA GLU A 136 16.82 -4.11 -19.22
C GLU A 136 16.91 -2.62 -19.61
N ARG A 137 16.02 -1.79 -19.08
CA ARG A 137 15.99 -0.34 -19.31
C ARG A 137 16.89 0.45 -18.34
N ASP A 138 17.51 -0.18 -17.35
CA ASP A 138 18.26 0.45 -16.26
C ASP A 138 17.47 1.57 -15.56
N SER A 139 16.16 1.46 -15.52
CA SER A 139 15.30 2.48 -14.91
C SER A 139 13.93 1.96 -14.54
N GLY A 140 13.42 2.47 -13.44
CA GLY A 140 12.08 2.18 -12.92
C GLY A 140 11.94 2.67 -11.49
N HIS A 141 10.71 2.71 -11.01
CA HIS A 141 10.44 2.98 -9.61
C HIS A 141 9.33 2.05 -9.10
N ILE A 142 9.61 1.32 -8.05
CA ILE A 142 8.67 0.43 -7.37
C ILE A 142 8.28 1.10 -6.06
N LEU A 143 6.99 1.36 -5.88
CA LEU A 143 6.40 1.84 -4.63
C LEU A 143 5.55 0.73 -4.03
N ASN A 144 5.96 0.22 -2.88
CA ASN A 144 5.19 -0.76 -2.12
C ASN A 144 4.41 -0.06 -1.00
N ILE A 145 3.11 -0.34 -0.91
CA ILE A 145 2.27 0.18 0.17
C ILE A 145 2.20 -0.84 1.29
N SER A 146 2.93 -0.55 2.37
CA SER A 146 2.81 -1.23 3.65
C SER A 146 1.70 -0.57 4.49
N SER A 147 1.89 -0.38 5.78
CA SER A 147 0.99 0.28 6.73
C SER A 147 1.78 0.70 7.96
N ALA A 148 1.24 1.58 8.78
CA ALA A 148 1.73 1.78 10.14
C ALA A 148 1.78 0.44 10.92
N ALA A 149 0.86 -0.48 10.63
CA ALA A 149 0.88 -1.85 11.14
C ALA A 149 2.05 -2.71 10.62
N GLY A 150 2.86 -2.22 9.68
CA GLY A 150 4.08 -2.86 9.18
C GLY A 150 5.36 -2.45 9.92
N PHE A 151 5.26 -1.63 10.97
CA PHE A 151 6.36 -1.34 11.90
C PHE A 151 5.93 -1.29 13.37
N LEU A 152 4.63 -1.14 13.64
CA LEU A 152 4.03 -1.21 14.96
C LEU A 152 2.79 -2.11 14.87
N ALA A 153 2.89 -3.36 15.33
CA ALA A 153 1.80 -4.32 15.25
C ALA A 153 0.76 -4.07 16.36
N PRO A 154 -0.41 -3.47 16.06
CA PRO A 154 -1.42 -3.23 17.08
C PRO A 154 -2.18 -4.51 17.43
N PHE A 155 -2.82 -4.51 18.62
CA PHE A 155 -3.68 -5.61 19.05
C PHE A 155 -4.78 -5.88 18.03
N GLY A 156 -5.07 -7.16 17.79
CA GLY A 156 -6.14 -7.59 16.90
C GLY A 156 -5.74 -7.71 15.41
N TYR A 157 -4.51 -7.38 15.03
CA TYR A 157 -4.05 -7.44 13.63
C TYR A 157 -3.10 -8.61 13.35
N SER A 158 -3.30 -9.73 14.03
CA SER A 158 -2.41 -10.90 13.93
C SER A 158 -2.32 -11.51 12.53
N ALA A 159 -3.34 -11.39 11.69
CA ALA A 159 -3.29 -11.82 10.30
C ALA A 159 -2.71 -10.75 9.36
N TYR A 160 -2.98 -9.48 9.60
CA TYR A 160 -2.62 -8.37 8.70
C TYR A 160 -1.20 -7.84 8.92
N SER A 161 -0.84 -7.55 10.19
CA SER A 161 0.48 -6.97 10.49
C SER A 161 1.64 -7.80 9.95
N PRO A 162 1.67 -9.15 10.10
CA PRO A 162 2.74 -9.97 9.53
C PRO A 162 2.91 -9.78 8.03
N ALA A 163 1.82 -9.69 7.26
CA ALA A 163 1.89 -9.45 5.82
C ALA A 163 2.50 -8.08 5.49
N LYS A 164 2.14 -7.02 6.27
CA LYS A 164 2.71 -5.68 6.08
C LYS A 164 4.16 -5.55 6.55
N TYR A 165 4.59 -6.33 7.56
CA TYR A 165 6.00 -6.50 7.90
C TYR A 165 6.76 -7.22 6.78
N ALA A 166 6.17 -8.26 6.17
CA ALA A 166 6.77 -8.96 5.04
C ALA A 166 6.97 -8.02 3.83
N VAL A 167 6.01 -7.15 3.50
CA VAL A 167 6.15 -6.12 2.47
C VAL A 167 7.32 -5.18 2.79
N ARG A 168 7.48 -4.77 4.06
CA ARG A 168 8.62 -3.95 4.47
C ARG A 168 9.93 -4.68 4.27
N GLY A 169 10.08 -5.89 4.83
CA GLY A 169 11.31 -6.68 4.70
C GLY A 169 11.69 -6.94 3.25
N PHE A 170 10.72 -7.29 2.40
CA PHE A 170 10.93 -7.42 0.96
C PHE A 170 11.41 -6.13 0.32
N SER A 171 10.83 -4.98 0.68
CA SER A 171 11.24 -3.67 0.14
C SER A 171 12.66 -3.29 0.58
N ASP A 172 13.05 -3.62 1.83
CA ASP A 172 14.40 -3.38 2.34
C ASP A 172 15.45 -4.11 1.47
N VAL A 173 15.21 -5.40 1.17
CA VAL A 173 16.09 -6.21 0.32
C VAL A 173 16.08 -5.70 -1.13
N LEU A 174 14.90 -5.50 -1.72
CA LEU A 174 14.78 -4.99 -3.09
C LEU A 174 15.56 -3.69 -3.30
N ARG A 175 15.50 -2.78 -2.34
CA ARG A 175 16.23 -1.51 -2.42
C ARG A 175 17.73 -1.72 -2.51
N LEU A 176 18.27 -2.67 -1.74
CA LEU A 176 19.71 -2.96 -1.75
C LEU A 176 20.14 -3.60 -3.07
N GLU A 177 19.35 -4.54 -3.58
CA GLU A 177 19.64 -5.26 -4.81
C GLU A 177 19.48 -4.37 -6.07
N LEU A 178 18.41 -3.55 -6.11
CA LEU A 178 18.00 -2.86 -7.33
C LEU A 178 18.60 -1.46 -7.48
N LYS A 179 18.99 -0.80 -6.39
CA LYS A 179 19.58 0.54 -6.45
C LYS A 179 20.84 0.62 -7.32
N PRO A 180 21.78 -0.33 -7.26
CA PRO A 180 22.93 -0.36 -8.18
C PRO A 180 22.54 -0.58 -9.64
N LEU A 181 21.37 -1.18 -9.90
CA LEU A 181 20.84 -1.54 -11.22
C LEU A 181 19.87 -0.47 -11.78
N GLY A 182 19.92 0.76 -11.26
CA GLY A 182 19.12 1.86 -11.79
C GLY A 182 17.64 1.88 -11.39
N VAL A 183 17.12 0.83 -10.74
CA VAL A 183 15.71 0.74 -10.30
C VAL A 183 15.56 1.23 -8.86
N ARG A 184 14.64 2.16 -8.65
CA ARG A 184 14.35 2.72 -7.32
C ARG A 184 13.24 1.95 -6.62
N VAL A 185 13.36 1.87 -5.31
CA VAL A 185 12.33 1.29 -4.45
C VAL A 185 11.94 2.30 -3.38
N SER A 186 10.66 2.41 -3.12
CA SER A 186 10.09 3.13 -1.98
C SER A 186 9.10 2.24 -1.25
N VAL A 187 8.99 2.41 0.05
CA VAL A 187 7.95 1.79 0.89
C VAL A 187 7.22 2.89 1.65
N ALA A 188 5.88 2.88 1.56
CA ALA A 188 5.03 3.81 2.28
C ALA A 188 4.30 3.11 3.43
N PHE A 189 4.14 3.84 4.53
CA PHE A 189 3.45 3.38 5.75
C PHE A 189 2.26 4.29 6.06
N PRO A 190 1.13 4.14 5.33
CA PRO A 190 -0.06 4.94 5.58
C PRO A 190 -0.61 4.74 7.00
N PRO A 191 -1.20 5.78 7.62
CA PRO A 191 -2.03 5.67 8.81
C PRO A 191 -3.43 5.12 8.45
N ASP A 192 -4.32 5.06 9.44
CA ASP A 192 -5.73 4.78 9.22
C ASP A 192 -6.35 5.86 8.34
N MET A 193 -7.11 5.43 7.32
CA MET A 193 -7.69 6.32 6.31
C MET A 193 -9.19 6.13 6.21
N ASP A 194 -9.90 7.21 5.93
CA ASP A 194 -11.31 7.15 5.55
C ASP A 194 -11.45 6.55 4.15
N THR A 195 -11.73 5.25 4.11
CA THR A 195 -11.83 4.46 2.88
C THR A 195 -12.90 3.38 3.02
N PRO A 196 -13.43 2.85 1.90
CA PRO A 196 -14.33 1.69 1.95
C PRO A 196 -13.72 0.46 2.63
N GLY A 197 -12.39 0.32 2.59
CA GLY A 197 -11.66 -0.75 3.31
C GLY A 197 -11.82 -0.61 4.82
N MET A 198 -11.69 0.60 5.37
CA MET A 198 -11.85 0.88 6.79
C MET A 198 -13.26 0.54 7.29
N VAL A 199 -14.30 0.80 6.49
CA VAL A 199 -15.68 0.41 6.82
C VAL A 199 -15.81 -1.10 7.00
N THR A 200 -15.15 -1.87 6.15
CA THR A 200 -15.14 -3.34 6.25
C THR A 200 -14.33 -3.82 7.44
N GLU A 201 -13.16 -3.23 7.65
CA GLU A 201 -12.25 -3.51 8.76
C GLU A 201 -12.92 -3.31 10.13
N ASN A 202 -13.66 -2.22 10.29
CA ASN A 202 -14.33 -1.90 11.54
C ASN A 202 -15.40 -2.90 11.98
N LYS A 203 -15.88 -3.77 11.06
CA LYS A 203 -16.89 -4.81 11.39
C LYS A 203 -16.33 -5.92 12.29
N THR A 204 -15.02 -6.18 12.20
CA THR A 204 -14.36 -7.26 12.94
C THR A 204 -13.33 -6.76 13.95
N LYS A 205 -13.16 -5.43 14.05
CA LYS A 205 -12.16 -4.81 14.93
C LYS A 205 -12.51 -5.07 16.41
N PRO A 206 -11.59 -5.67 17.19
CA PRO A 206 -11.80 -5.88 18.62
C PRO A 206 -12.03 -4.56 19.39
N TYR A 207 -12.81 -4.63 20.48
CA TYR A 207 -13.05 -3.48 21.34
C TYR A 207 -11.74 -2.85 21.84
N GLU A 208 -10.80 -3.69 22.28
CA GLU A 208 -9.49 -3.24 22.78
C GLU A 208 -8.69 -2.49 21.72
N THR A 209 -8.81 -2.89 20.45
CA THR A 209 -8.17 -2.18 19.32
C THR A 209 -8.76 -0.78 19.17
N THR A 210 -10.10 -0.70 19.15
CA THR A 210 -10.80 0.59 18.99
C THR A 210 -10.52 1.52 20.17
N GLU A 211 -10.46 0.99 21.40
CA GLU A 211 -10.27 1.80 22.59
C GLU A 211 -8.82 2.26 22.81
N ALA A 212 -7.84 1.39 22.51
CA ALA A 212 -6.43 1.65 22.79
C ALA A 212 -5.66 2.23 21.60
N PHE A 213 -6.09 1.97 20.36
CA PHE A 213 -5.35 2.32 19.14
C PHE A 213 -6.19 3.14 18.14
N SER A 214 -7.30 3.76 18.59
CA SER A 214 -8.03 4.65 17.68
C SER A 214 -7.18 5.85 17.32
N SER A 215 -7.02 6.09 16.02
CA SER A 215 -6.42 7.28 15.46
C SER A 215 -7.47 8.12 14.74
N SER A 216 -7.19 9.40 14.52
CA SER A 216 -8.01 10.21 13.64
C SER A 216 -7.87 9.72 12.20
N LEU A 217 -9.00 9.45 11.54
CA LEU A 217 -8.99 9.06 10.14
C LEU A 217 -8.48 10.21 9.26
N VAL A 218 -7.53 9.92 8.39
CA VAL A 218 -6.98 10.87 7.43
C VAL A 218 -7.58 10.59 6.04
N SER A 219 -7.82 11.63 5.24
CA SER A 219 -8.33 11.42 3.88
C SER A 219 -7.29 10.69 3.01
N ALA A 220 -7.74 9.72 2.20
CA ALA A 220 -6.89 9.00 1.27
C ALA A 220 -6.15 9.94 0.30
N GLU A 221 -6.77 11.05 -0.07
CA GLU A 221 -6.17 12.06 -0.95
C GLU A 221 -4.98 12.78 -0.29
N SER A 222 -5.11 13.17 0.98
CA SER A 222 -4.01 13.79 1.74
C SER A 222 -2.82 12.84 1.86
N VAL A 223 -3.08 11.57 2.20
CA VAL A 223 -2.07 10.52 2.28
C VAL A 223 -1.40 10.29 0.93
N ALA A 224 -2.18 10.18 -0.15
CA ALA A 224 -1.67 9.99 -1.51
C ALA A 224 -0.76 11.16 -1.94
N LYS A 225 -1.12 12.40 -1.60
CA LYS A 225 -0.31 13.59 -1.88
C LYS A 225 1.05 13.53 -1.18
N GLU A 226 1.09 13.15 0.10
CA GLU A 226 2.36 12.99 0.83
C GLU A 226 3.19 11.84 0.26
N ILE A 227 2.57 10.73 -0.12
CA ILE A 227 3.25 9.58 -0.75
C ILE A 227 3.90 10.01 -2.07
N LEU A 228 3.15 10.64 -2.98
CA LEU A 228 3.69 11.09 -4.27
C LEU A 228 4.80 12.14 -4.12
N ASN A 229 4.69 13.02 -3.11
CA ASN A 229 5.78 13.94 -2.76
C ASN A 229 7.04 13.18 -2.30
N GLY A 230 6.88 12.10 -1.55
CA GLY A 230 7.98 11.23 -1.15
C GLY A 230 8.64 10.53 -2.35
N VAL A 231 7.83 9.96 -3.24
CA VAL A 231 8.27 9.32 -4.50
C VAL A 231 9.07 10.29 -5.36
N ARG A 232 8.54 11.50 -5.57
CA ARG A 232 9.19 12.56 -6.35
C ARG A 232 10.56 12.93 -5.80
N ARG A 233 10.69 12.99 -4.46
CA ARG A 233 11.94 13.27 -3.75
C ARG A 233 12.89 12.06 -3.65
N GLY A 234 12.53 10.93 -4.24
CA GLY A 234 13.33 9.70 -4.19
C GLY A 234 13.49 9.10 -2.78
N LYS A 235 12.55 9.37 -1.86
CA LYS A 235 12.60 8.82 -0.50
C LYS A 235 12.34 7.33 -0.53
N TYR A 236 13.16 6.58 0.20
CA TYR A 236 12.93 5.15 0.41
C TYR A 236 11.77 4.91 1.36
N ILE A 237 11.83 5.46 2.58
CA ILE A 237 10.77 5.36 3.58
C ILE A 237 9.88 6.59 3.47
N ILE A 238 8.59 6.37 3.29
CA ILE A 238 7.59 7.42 3.19
C ILE A 238 6.57 7.22 4.31
N LEU A 239 6.49 8.23 5.19
CA LEU A 239 5.64 8.23 6.39
C LEU A 239 4.62 9.36 6.24
N PRO A 240 3.42 9.10 5.69
CA PRO A 240 2.37 10.10 5.61
C PRO A 240 1.79 10.42 6.99
N GLY A 241 1.49 11.70 7.22
CA GLY A 241 0.94 12.17 8.49
C GLY A 241 1.98 12.33 9.61
N LEU A 242 1.66 13.22 10.55
CA LEU A 242 2.55 13.49 11.69
C LEU A 242 2.57 12.34 12.70
N GLU A 243 1.43 11.72 12.98
CA GLU A 243 1.32 10.61 13.92
C GLU A 243 2.17 9.42 13.47
N THR A 244 2.09 9.04 12.18
CA THR A 244 2.89 7.95 11.63
C THR A 244 4.38 8.23 11.75
N LYS A 245 4.81 9.47 11.49
CA LYS A 245 6.21 9.88 11.68
C LYS A 245 6.63 9.76 13.13
N LEU A 246 5.80 10.27 14.05
CA LEU A 246 6.07 10.23 15.49
C LEU A 246 6.21 8.77 15.97
N TYR A 247 5.25 7.91 15.65
CA TYR A 247 5.29 6.51 16.06
C TYR A 247 6.49 5.77 15.46
N TYR A 248 6.81 6.02 14.18
CA TYR A 248 7.95 5.39 13.55
C TYR A 248 9.25 5.72 14.25
N TYR A 249 9.53 7.00 14.51
CA TYR A 249 10.75 7.40 15.21
C TYR A 249 10.75 7.02 16.68
N LEU A 250 9.59 7.09 17.35
CA LEU A 250 9.45 6.66 18.73
C LEU A 250 9.85 5.19 18.92
N MET A 251 9.44 4.32 17.99
CA MET A 251 9.82 2.89 18.00
C MET A 251 11.33 2.69 17.98
N PHE A 252 12.09 3.53 17.28
CA PHE A 252 13.55 3.46 17.28
C PHE A 252 14.17 3.95 18.60
N VAL A 253 13.59 4.97 19.21
CA VAL A 253 14.12 5.56 20.45
C VAL A 253 13.75 4.69 21.66
N VAL A 254 12.51 4.26 21.75
CA VAL A 254 11.98 3.50 22.88
C VAL A 254 12.37 2.02 22.82
N GLY A 255 12.55 1.48 21.61
CA GLY A 255 12.90 0.07 21.42
C GLY A 255 11.92 -0.88 22.14
N ASN A 256 12.44 -1.86 22.86
CA ASN A 256 11.61 -2.84 23.57
C ASN A 256 10.77 -2.27 24.73
N ALA A 257 11.08 -1.06 25.22
CA ALA A 257 10.27 -0.42 26.25
C ALA A 257 8.87 0.02 25.78
N ILE A 258 8.59 -0.08 24.47
CA ILE A 258 7.24 0.11 23.92
C ILE A 258 6.25 -0.94 24.42
N TYR A 259 6.68 -2.20 24.62
CA TYR A 259 5.76 -3.29 24.98
C TYR A 259 5.06 -3.08 26.33
N PRO A 260 5.73 -2.72 27.43
CA PRO A 260 5.04 -2.36 28.68
C PRO A 260 4.05 -1.20 28.53
N ILE A 261 4.31 -0.24 27.63
CA ILE A 261 3.37 0.87 27.36
C ILE A 261 2.11 0.32 26.67
N LEU A 262 2.28 -0.52 25.66
CA LEU A 262 1.16 -1.18 24.95
C LEU A 262 0.35 -2.07 25.90
N ASP A 263 1.01 -2.83 26.76
CA ASP A 263 0.36 -3.66 27.79
C ASP A 263 -0.49 -2.81 28.75
N GLY A 264 0.02 -1.66 29.17
CA GLY A 264 -0.70 -0.70 30.00
C GLY A 264 -1.96 -0.14 29.32
N MET A 265 -1.84 0.24 28.04
CA MET A 265 -2.97 0.72 27.24
C MET A 265 -4.05 -0.36 27.08
N LEU A 266 -3.66 -1.61 26.79
CA LEU A 266 -4.58 -2.75 26.69
C LEU A 266 -5.25 -3.09 28.03
N ALA A 267 -4.51 -3.06 29.13
CA ALA A 267 -5.07 -3.27 30.47
C ALA A 267 -6.13 -2.20 30.80
N GLN A 268 -5.89 -0.95 30.43
CA GLN A 268 -6.86 0.13 30.60
C GLN A 268 -8.13 -0.09 29.76
N ALA A 269 -7.98 -0.45 28.49
CA ALA A 269 -9.09 -0.74 27.59
C ALA A 269 -9.96 -1.90 28.12
N ARG A 270 -9.34 -2.99 28.60
CA ARG A 270 -10.05 -4.13 29.22
C ARG A 270 -10.80 -3.75 30.47
N ARG A 271 -10.23 -2.90 31.34
CA ARG A 271 -10.91 -2.38 32.55
C ARG A 271 -12.18 -1.58 32.18
N LYS A 272 -12.12 -0.75 31.12
CA LYS A 272 -13.28 0.00 30.64
C LYS A 272 -14.37 -0.95 30.09
N LYS A 273 -13.97 -1.97 29.31
CA LYS A 273 -14.90 -2.98 28.78
C LYS A 273 -15.69 -3.68 29.88
N ASN A 274 -14.99 -4.05 30.98
CA ASN A 274 -15.60 -4.77 32.10
C ASN A 274 -16.50 -3.86 32.96
N LYS A 275 -16.32 -2.55 32.95
CA LYS A 275 -17.20 -1.59 33.67
C LYS A 275 -18.49 -1.29 32.90
N ASN A 276 -18.50 -1.50 31.59
CA ASN A 276 -19.63 -1.24 30.68
C ASN A 276 -20.51 -2.50 30.43
N LYS A 277 -20.13 -3.64 31.01
CA LYS A 277 -20.93 -4.88 31.08
C LYS A 277 -21.72 -4.92 32.40
#